data_1c01d3fc9ed610259c801707399c7a70
#
_entry.id   1c01d3fc9ed610259c801707399c7a70
#
_cell.length_a   1.000
_cell.length_b   1.000
_cell.length_c   1.000
_cell.angle_alpha   90.00
_cell.angle_beta   90.00
_cell.angle_gamma   90.00
#
_symmetry.space_group_name_H-M   'P 1'
#
loop_
_entity.id
_entity.type
_entity.pdbx_description
1 polymer ?
#
loop_
_entity_poly.entity_id
_entity_poly.type
_entity_poly.pdbx_seq_one_letter_code
_entity_poly.pdbx_strand_id
1 'polypeptide(L)' 'MPALRRDFGNRLKAIRLDRELTQEQFAELVGISVDFLSLIERGINAPSFDVLERMADRLDLQVRELFDFRKMACRVNR' A
#
# COMPACT_ATOMS: atom_id res chain seq x y z
N MET A 1 2.61 -20.85 3.22
CA MET A 1 3.64 -19.94 2.83
C MET A 1 3.31 -18.52 3.19
N PRO A 2 4.33 -17.78 3.48
CA PRO A 2 4.10 -16.36 3.78
C PRO A 2 3.43 -15.67 2.62
N ALA A 3 2.44 -14.86 2.95
CA ALA A 3 1.71 -14.09 1.96
C ALA A 3 1.83 -12.61 2.26
N LEU A 4 2.90 -12.21 2.96
CA LEU A 4 3.02 -10.85 3.44
C LEU A 4 3.07 -9.84 2.30
N ARG A 5 3.82 -10.15 1.24
CA ARG A 5 3.90 -9.23 0.11
C ARG A 5 2.54 -9.01 -0.52
N ARG A 6 1.79 -10.09 -0.70
CA ARG A 6 0.46 -10.00 -1.29
C ARG A 6 -0.50 -9.26 -0.36
N ASP A 7 -0.45 -9.60 0.92
CA ASP A 7 -1.34 -8.95 1.89
C ASP A 7 -1.03 -7.48 2.00
N PHE A 8 0.25 -7.13 2.04
CA PHE A 8 0.65 -5.72 2.09
C PHE A 8 0.21 -5.00 0.82
N GLY A 9 0.42 -5.61 -0.33
CA GLY A 9 0.02 -5.02 -1.60
C GLY A 9 -1.47 -4.75 -1.65
N ASN A 10 -2.26 -5.72 -1.22
CA ASN A 10 -3.71 -5.55 -1.18
C ASN A 10 -4.12 -4.47 -0.19
N ARG A 11 -3.45 -4.41 0.96
CA ARG A 11 -3.73 -3.37 1.94
C ARG A 11 -3.43 -1.98 1.37
N LEU A 12 -2.28 -1.85 0.72
CA LEU A 12 -1.89 -0.57 0.14
C LEU A 12 -2.87 -0.15 -0.94
N LYS A 13 -3.28 -1.10 -1.78
CA LYS A 13 -4.28 -0.82 -2.80
C LYS A 13 -5.59 -0.38 -2.18
N ALA A 14 -5.99 -1.01 -1.08
CA ALA A 14 -7.23 -0.64 -0.39
C ALA A 14 -7.14 0.78 0.13
N ILE A 15 -6.00 1.16 0.71
CA ILE A 15 -5.81 2.53 1.19
C ILE A 15 -5.91 3.50 0.02
N ARG A 16 -5.27 3.16 -1.10
CA ARG A 16 -5.30 4.03 -2.27
C ARG A 16 -6.73 4.24 -2.78
N LEU A 17 -7.44 3.13 -2.95
CA LEU A 17 -8.81 3.21 -3.46
C LEU A 17 -9.74 3.93 -2.50
N ASP A 18 -9.51 3.75 -1.20
CA ASP A 18 -10.31 4.44 -0.19
C ASP A 18 -10.13 5.95 -0.28
N ARG A 19 -8.97 6.39 -0.75
CA ARG A 19 -8.68 7.81 -0.92
C ARG A 19 -9.02 8.29 -2.33
N GLU A 20 -9.58 7.40 -3.16
CA GLU A 20 -10.00 7.72 -4.52
C GLU A 20 -8.85 8.25 -5.38
N LEU A 21 -7.69 7.60 -5.25
CA LEU A 21 -6.50 7.99 -5.99
C LEU A 21 -6.16 6.96 -7.06
N THR A 22 -5.69 7.43 -8.20
CA THR A 22 -5.11 6.55 -9.20
C THR A 22 -3.74 6.09 -8.75
N GLN A 23 -3.18 5.08 -9.42
CA GLN A 23 -1.83 4.65 -9.12
C GLN A 23 -0.83 5.78 -9.33
N GLU A 24 -0.99 6.54 -10.40
CA GLU A 24 -0.09 7.67 -10.67
C GLU A 24 -0.14 8.69 -9.54
N GLN A 25 -1.33 9.04 -9.10
CA GLN A 25 -1.49 10.02 -8.05
C GLN A 25 -0.89 9.52 -6.73
N PHE A 26 -1.14 8.27 -6.42
CA PHE A 26 -0.65 7.70 -5.17
C PHE A 26 0.88 7.58 -5.19
N ALA A 27 1.43 7.13 -6.32
CA ALA A 27 2.88 7.00 -6.46
C ALA A 27 3.56 8.35 -6.30
N GLU A 28 2.98 9.39 -6.89
CA GLU A 28 3.52 10.72 -6.74
C GLU A 28 3.44 11.19 -5.29
N LEU A 29 2.32 10.92 -4.64
CA LEU A 29 2.15 11.33 -3.25
C LEU A 29 3.21 10.71 -2.34
N VAL A 30 3.48 9.42 -2.50
CA VAL A 30 4.41 8.74 -1.60
C VAL A 30 5.83 8.72 -2.13
N GLY A 31 6.07 9.26 -3.33
CA GLY A 31 7.44 9.45 -3.82
C GLY A 31 8.08 8.22 -4.43
N ILE A 32 7.31 7.38 -5.11
CA ILE A 32 7.84 6.22 -5.83
C ILE A 32 7.33 6.24 -7.25
N SER A 33 7.92 5.40 -8.09
CA SER A 33 7.44 5.30 -9.46
C SER A 33 6.12 4.54 -9.51
N VAL A 34 5.34 4.79 -10.55
CA VAL A 34 4.08 4.07 -10.71
C VAL A 34 4.33 2.59 -10.99
N ASP A 35 5.43 2.28 -11.70
CA ASP A 35 5.78 0.89 -11.95
C ASP A 35 6.08 0.15 -10.66
N PHE A 36 6.82 0.78 -9.75
CA PHE A 36 7.14 0.17 -8.48
C PHE A 36 5.86 -0.03 -7.65
N LEU A 37 4.99 0.97 -7.63
CA LEU A 37 3.73 0.84 -6.93
C LEU A 37 2.90 -0.33 -7.48
N SER A 38 2.84 -0.45 -8.81
CA SER A 38 2.09 -1.53 -9.41
C SER A 38 2.63 -2.89 -8.97
N LEU A 39 3.96 -3.03 -8.93
CA LEU A 39 4.57 -4.27 -8.49
C LEU A 39 4.27 -4.57 -7.02
N ILE A 40 4.25 -3.54 -6.18
CA ILE A 40 3.91 -3.73 -4.77
C ILE A 40 2.46 -4.19 -4.64
N GLU A 41 1.56 -3.52 -5.34
CA GLU A 41 0.14 -3.85 -5.22
C GLU A 41 -0.17 -5.26 -5.71
N ARG A 42 0.63 -5.76 -6.65
CA ARG A 42 0.45 -7.12 -7.15
C ARG A 42 1.17 -8.16 -6.30
N GLY A 43 1.86 -7.74 -5.26
CA GLY A 43 2.54 -8.66 -4.36
C GLY A 43 3.86 -9.19 -4.88
N ILE A 44 4.41 -8.55 -5.92
CA ILE A 44 5.67 -9.01 -6.54
C ILE A 44 6.88 -8.42 -5.81
N ASN A 45 6.79 -7.14 -5.45
CA ASN A 45 7.89 -6.45 -4.77
C ASN A 45 7.43 -5.93 -3.42
N ALA A 46 8.39 -5.58 -2.59
CA ALA A 46 8.13 -5.02 -1.27
C ALA A 46 8.93 -3.74 -1.11
N PRO A 47 8.38 -2.75 -0.40
CA PRO A 47 9.12 -1.51 -0.16
C PRO A 47 10.18 -1.72 0.92
N SER A 48 11.22 -0.89 0.87
CA SER A 48 12.21 -0.84 1.94
C SER A 48 11.60 -0.16 3.17
N PHE A 49 12.30 -0.25 4.29
CA PHE A 49 11.86 0.45 5.49
C PHE A 49 11.79 1.96 5.26
N ASP A 50 12.75 2.51 4.52
CA ASP A 50 12.74 3.94 4.23
C ASP A 50 11.50 4.33 3.45
N VAL A 51 11.11 3.49 2.49
CA VAL A 51 9.91 3.76 1.71
C VAL A 51 8.68 3.61 2.57
N LEU A 52 8.65 2.61 3.46
CA LEU A 52 7.52 2.44 4.38
C LEU A 52 7.33 3.66 5.27
N GLU A 53 8.42 4.20 5.81
CA GLU A 53 8.34 5.40 6.63
C GLU A 53 7.78 6.57 5.82
N ARG A 54 8.25 6.72 4.60
CA ARG A 54 7.77 7.82 3.77
C ARG A 54 6.31 7.65 3.42
N MET A 55 5.88 6.42 3.13
CA MET A 55 4.47 6.17 2.86
C MET A 55 3.61 6.57 4.05
N ALA A 56 4.00 6.12 5.24
CA ALA A 56 3.22 6.43 6.43
C ALA A 56 3.15 7.93 6.66
N ASP A 57 4.27 8.60 6.48
CA ASP A 57 4.33 10.04 6.66
C ASP A 57 3.44 10.77 5.67
N ARG A 58 3.56 10.42 4.40
CA ARG A 58 2.81 11.11 3.34
C ARG A 58 1.32 10.81 3.41
N LEU A 59 0.96 9.63 3.92
CA LEU A 59 -0.44 9.25 4.05
C LEU A 59 -1.02 9.65 5.40
N ASP A 60 -0.19 10.21 6.28
CA ASP A 60 -0.60 10.60 7.63
C ASP A 60 -1.14 9.40 8.40
N LEU A 61 -0.44 8.29 8.29
CA LEU A 61 -0.77 7.05 8.98
C LEU A 61 0.42 6.60 9.81
N GLN A 62 0.14 5.74 10.79
CA GLN A 62 1.21 5.04 11.47
C GLN A 62 1.62 3.83 10.64
N VAL A 63 2.88 3.43 10.74
CA VAL A 63 3.37 2.31 9.95
C VAL A 63 2.51 1.06 10.17
N ARG A 64 2.08 0.84 11.42
CA ARG A 64 1.27 -0.34 11.73
C ARG A 64 -0.02 -0.38 10.93
N GLU A 65 -0.55 0.78 10.55
CA GLU A 65 -1.80 0.81 9.79
C GLU A 65 -1.61 0.29 8.38
N LEU A 66 -0.39 0.37 7.87
CA LEU A 66 -0.08 -0.21 6.56
C LEU A 66 -0.14 -1.72 6.58
N PHE A 67 -0.09 -2.32 7.77
CA PHE A 67 -0.08 -3.77 7.95
C PHE A 67 -1.35 -4.28 8.64
N ASP A 68 -2.38 -3.45 8.70
CA ASP A 68 -3.64 -3.86 9.32
C ASP A 68 -4.50 -4.55 8.27
N PHE A 69 -4.27 -5.83 8.08
CA PHE A 69 -4.91 -6.58 7.02
C PHE A 69 -6.37 -6.90 7.30
N ARG A 70 -6.81 -6.70 8.53
CA ARG A 70 -8.21 -6.91 8.86
C ARG A 70 -9.10 -5.88 8.18
N LYS A 71 -8.63 -4.64 8.08
CA LYS A 71 -9.39 -3.59 7.40
C LYS A 71 -9.52 -3.90 5.92
N MET A 72 -8.46 -4.47 5.34
CA MET A 72 -8.50 -4.86 3.94
C MET A 72 -9.57 -5.93 3.73
N ALA A 73 -9.65 -6.91 4.63
CA ALA A 73 -10.60 -7.99 4.49
C ALA A 73 -12.03 -7.46 4.49
N CYS A 74 -12.31 -6.47 5.33
CA CYS A 74 -13.63 -5.86 5.36
C CYS A 74 -13.98 -5.21 4.04
N ARG A 75 -13.01 -4.53 3.44
CA ARG A 75 -13.26 -3.86 2.17
C ARG A 75 -13.45 -4.85 1.03
N VAL A 76 -12.67 -5.91 1.05
CA VAL A 76 -12.73 -6.91 -0.02
C VAL A 76 -14.08 -7.57 -0.08
N ASN A 77 -14.75 -7.69 1.04
CA ASN A 77 -16.04 -8.36 1.11
C ASN A 77 -17.18 -7.49 0.59
N ARG A 78 -16.91 -6.31 0.15
CA ARG A 78 -17.98 -5.46 -0.40
C ARG A 78 -18.31 -5.80 -1.83
#